data_bae6a435f4fc9c8b2aeddb401f5d4be6
#
_entry.id   bae6a435f4fc9c8b2aeddb401f5d4be6
#
_cell.length_a   1.000
_cell.length_b   1.000
_cell.length_c   1.000
_cell.angle_alpha   90.00
_cell.angle_beta   90.00
_cell.angle_gamma   90.00
#
_symmetry.space_group_name_H-M   'P 1'
#
loop_
_entity.id
_entity.type
_entity.pdbx_description
1 polymer ?
#
loop_
_entity_poly.entity_id
_entity_poly.type
_entity_poly.pdbx_seq_one_letter_code
_entity_poly.pdbx_strand_id
1 'polypeptide(L)'
;MIPVFSRKFDKNDIKYVKKTLQNNWVSANGPFSKRLKEEVRKKFKTKYVSLTSSGTTALECALKAAGIKSGDEVIIPAFTIVSCLNVVLKFGAKPIIVDVNKDTWLISEKEILSHITKKTRAVMVVHIFGNCFDVLSLKKKINKKIAIIEDCAEAIGAKIKGKYVGTIGDIGTYSFYSNKTITSGEGGMVWTNNKNLHNTVENYSN
;
A
#
# COMPACT_ATOMS: atom_id res chain seq x y z
N MET A 1 -23.76 21.77 -0.10
CA MET A 1 -22.86 20.97 0.76
C MET A 1 -21.82 20.30 -0.14
N ILE A 2 -20.56 20.40 0.17
CA ILE A 2 -19.47 19.71 -0.55
C ILE A 2 -19.27 18.37 0.15
N PRO A 3 -19.50 17.22 -0.51
CA PRO A 3 -19.29 15.91 0.10
C PRO A 3 -17.80 15.65 0.30
N VAL A 4 -17.44 14.85 1.32
CA VAL A 4 -16.05 14.45 1.60
C VAL A 4 -15.45 13.69 0.42
N PHE A 5 -16.25 12.90 -0.28
CA PHE A 5 -15.89 12.30 -1.56
C PHE A 5 -17.10 12.26 -2.49
N SER A 6 -16.83 12.37 -3.78
CA SER A 6 -17.85 12.26 -4.83
C SER A 6 -17.32 11.39 -5.95
N ARG A 7 -18.17 10.49 -6.44
CA ARG A 7 -17.80 9.60 -7.54
C ARG A 7 -18.72 9.85 -8.72
N LYS A 8 -18.10 9.90 -9.89
CA LYS A 8 -18.81 9.86 -11.16
C LYS A 8 -18.30 8.65 -11.93
N PHE A 9 -19.20 7.71 -12.18
CA PHE A 9 -18.93 6.61 -13.11
C PHE A 9 -19.18 7.09 -14.53
N ASP A 10 -18.25 6.82 -15.42
CA ASP A 10 -18.41 7.13 -16.82
C ASP A 10 -19.00 5.96 -17.62
N LYS A 11 -19.24 6.18 -18.92
CA LYS A 11 -19.79 5.14 -19.81
C LYS A 11 -18.86 3.92 -19.93
N ASN A 12 -17.55 4.11 -19.77
CA ASN A 12 -16.58 3.01 -19.86
C ASN A 12 -16.61 2.15 -18.61
N ASP A 13 -16.75 2.76 -17.42
CA ASP A 13 -16.89 2.01 -16.16
C ASP A 13 -18.08 1.07 -16.25
N ILE A 14 -19.25 1.59 -16.65
CA ILE A 14 -20.47 0.79 -16.83
C ILE A 14 -20.27 -0.30 -17.88
N LYS A 15 -19.64 0.02 -19.02
CA LYS A 15 -19.36 -0.94 -20.09
C LYS A 15 -18.50 -2.11 -19.60
N TYR A 16 -17.44 -1.85 -18.83
CA TYR A 16 -16.57 -2.91 -18.33
C TYR A 16 -17.26 -3.78 -17.30
N VAL A 17 -18.06 -3.21 -16.39
CA VAL A 17 -18.85 -3.99 -15.43
C VAL A 17 -19.86 -4.89 -16.17
N LYS A 18 -20.62 -4.34 -17.13
CA LYS A 18 -21.55 -5.15 -17.95
C LYS A 18 -20.83 -6.30 -18.66
N LYS A 19 -19.67 -6.02 -19.28
CA LYS A 19 -18.89 -7.04 -19.98
C LYS A 19 -18.38 -8.15 -19.05
N THR A 20 -18.02 -7.79 -17.81
CA THR A 20 -17.61 -8.76 -16.79
C THR A 20 -18.75 -9.73 -16.47
N LEU A 21 -19.95 -9.19 -16.22
CA LEU A 21 -21.13 -10.00 -15.92
C LEU A 21 -21.56 -10.86 -17.12
N GLN A 22 -21.62 -10.29 -18.33
CA GLN A 22 -21.98 -10.99 -19.56
C GLN A 22 -21.06 -12.17 -19.87
N ASN A 23 -19.79 -12.11 -19.48
CA ASN A 23 -18.82 -13.17 -19.69
C ASN A 23 -18.64 -14.09 -18.48
N ASN A 24 -19.51 -13.97 -17.46
CA ASN A 24 -19.47 -14.78 -16.23
C ASN A 24 -18.13 -14.68 -15.45
N TRP A 25 -17.38 -13.58 -15.60
CA TRP A 25 -16.14 -13.37 -14.88
C TRP A 25 -16.38 -12.61 -13.58
N VAL A 26 -16.90 -13.32 -12.57
CA VAL A 26 -17.18 -12.77 -11.24
C VAL A 26 -16.02 -12.96 -10.25
N SER A 27 -15.07 -13.86 -10.59
CA SER A 27 -13.93 -14.19 -9.72
C SER A 27 -12.74 -13.27 -9.93
N ALA A 28 -11.81 -13.26 -8.95
CA ALA A 28 -10.59 -12.46 -8.98
C ALA A 28 -9.60 -12.83 -10.12
N ASN A 29 -9.71 -14.02 -10.71
CA ASN A 29 -8.78 -14.52 -11.72
C ASN A 29 -9.20 -14.28 -13.18
N GLY A 30 -10.08 -13.31 -13.41
CA GLY A 30 -10.60 -12.99 -14.73
C GLY A 30 -9.65 -12.17 -15.62
N PRO A 31 -10.04 -11.96 -16.90
CA PRO A 31 -9.23 -11.21 -17.86
C PRO A 31 -9.05 -9.74 -17.46
N PHE A 32 -10.02 -9.15 -16.76
CA PHE A 32 -9.92 -7.76 -16.29
C PHE A 32 -8.91 -7.61 -15.15
N SER A 33 -8.80 -8.59 -14.25
CA SER A 33 -7.78 -8.62 -13.20
C SER A 33 -6.36 -8.71 -13.80
N LYS A 34 -6.18 -9.55 -14.83
CA LYS A 34 -4.91 -9.64 -15.58
C LYS A 34 -4.57 -8.30 -16.23
N ARG A 35 -5.53 -7.70 -16.92
CA ARG A 35 -5.36 -6.39 -17.57
C ARG A 35 -5.03 -5.30 -16.55
N LEU A 36 -5.71 -5.26 -15.40
CA LEU A 36 -5.41 -4.29 -14.35
C LEU A 36 -3.95 -4.42 -13.88
N LYS A 37 -3.49 -5.64 -13.61
CA LYS A 37 -2.08 -5.89 -13.23
C LYS A 37 -1.10 -5.37 -14.30
N GLU A 38 -1.40 -5.59 -15.57
CA GLU A 38 -0.57 -5.11 -16.70
C GLU A 38 -0.56 -3.58 -16.81
N GLU A 39 -1.70 -2.92 -16.72
CA GLU A 39 -1.81 -1.47 -16.80
C GLU A 39 -1.09 -0.79 -15.61
N VAL A 40 -1.24 -1.35 -14.40
CA VAL A 40 -0.51 -0.89 -13.21
C VAL A 40 1.00 -1.03 -13.41
N ARG A 41 1.48 -2.18 -13.90
CA ARG A 41 2.91 -2.40 -14.18
C ARG A 41 3.46 -1.39 -15.17
N LYS A 42 2.75 -1.13 -16.26
CA LYS A 42 3.13 -0.14 -17.29
C LYS A 42 3.13 1.28 -16.71
N LYS A 43 2.03 1.68 -16.05
CA LYS A 43 1.83 3.04 -15.54
C LYS A 43 2.85 3.42 -14.47
N PHE A 44 3.06 2.54 -13.49
CA PHE A 44 3.90 2.80 -12.33
C PHE A 44 5.33 2.29 -12.49
N LYS A 45 5.64 1.61 -13.61
CA LYS A 45 6.96 1.02 -13.90
C LYS A 45 7.41 0.06 -12.78
N THR A 46 6.47 -0.71 -12.23
CA THR A 46 6.73 -1.76 -11.25
C THR A 46 6.77 -3.13 -11.93
N LYS A 47 7.58 -4.06 -11.42
CA LYS A 47 7.76 -5.38 -12.04
C LYS A 47 6.63 -6.36 -11.70
N TYR A 48 6.16 -6.34 -10.47
CA TYR A 48 5.23 -7.32 -9.94
C TYR A 48 4.04 -6.63 -9.28
N VAL A 49 2.84 -7.15 -9.54
CA VAL A 49 1.58 -6.66 -8.98
C VAL A 49 0.72 -7.86 -8.61
N SER A 50 0.26 -7.90 -7.36
CA SER A 50 -0.71 -8.86 -6.83
C SER A 50 -1.98 -8.14 -6.42
N LEU A 51 -3.14 -8.73 -6.69
CA LEU A 51 -4.44 -8.20 -6.24
C LEU A 51 -4.84 -8.89 -4.94
N THR A 52 -5.54 -8.16 -4.07
CA THR A 52 -6.04 -8.62 -2.79
C THR A 52 -7.51 -8.24 -2.62
N SER A 53 -8.18 -8.84 -1.64
CA SER A 53 -9.60 -8.59 -1.37
C SER A 53 -9.86 -7.20 -0.73
N SER A 54 -8.85 -6.58 -0.14
CA SER A 54 -8.95 -5.25 0.47
C SER A 54 -7.57 -4.60 0.63
N GLY A 55 -7.54 -3.29 0.92
CA GLY A 55 -6.29 -2.60 1.30
C GLY A 55 -5.69 -3.15 2.60
N THR A 56 -6.52 -3.58 3.55
CA THR A 56 -6.05 -4.23 4.78
C THR A 56 -5.33 -5.54 4.48
N THR A 57 -5.89 -6.39 3.61
CA THR A 57 -5.22 -7.62 3.16
C THR A 57 -3.93 -7.30 2.39
N ALA A 58 -3.89 -6.20 1.63
CA ALA A 58 -2.66 -5.76 0.96
C ALA A 58 -1.56 -5.43 1.98
N LEU A 59 -1.89 -4.74 3.08
CA LEU A 59 -0.95 -4.45 4.17
C LEU A 59 -0.50 -5.74 4.89
N GLU A 60 -1.41 -6.69 5.13
CA GLU A 60 -1.06 -8.01 5.69
C GLU A 60 -0.06 -8.75 4.81
N CYS A 61 -0.32 -8.81 3.50
CA CYS A 61 0.59 -9.40 2.52
C CYS A 61 1.96 -8.71 2.53
N ALA A 62 1.99 -7.37 2.65
CA ALA A 62 3.22 -6.61 2.71
C ALA A 62 4.04 -6.94 3.97
N LEU A 63 3.41 -7.01 5.15
CA LEU A 63 4.09 -7.41 6.39
C LEU A 63 4.59 -8.85 6.33
N LYS A 64 3.79 -9.78 5.79
CA LYS A 64 4.20 -11.16 5.58
C LYS A 64 5.43 -11.25 4.66
N ALA A 65 5.40 -10.54 3.54
CA ALA A 65 6.50 -10.50 2.58
C ALA A 65 7.76 -9.86 3.18
N ALA A 66 7.61 -8.83 4.01
CA ALA A 66 8.70 -8.24 4.77
C ALA A 66 9.27 -9.16 5.88
N GLY A 67 8.65 -10.33 6.10
CA GLY A 67 9.12 -11.32 7.07
C GLY A 67 8.82 -10.96 8.53
N ILE A 68 7.83 -10.10 8.76
CA ILE A 68 7.43 -9.67 10.11
C ILE A 68 6.93 -10.86 10.93
N LYS A 69 7.39 -10.94 12.16
CA LYS A 69 7.08 -12.02 13.13
C LYS A 69 6.69 -11.44 14.47
N SER A 70 6.16 -12.30 15.34
CA SER A 70 5.88 -11.93 16.72
C SER A 70 7.14 -11.42 17.43
N GLY A 71 6.99 -10.30 18.15
CA GLY A 71 8.06 -9.61 18.86
C GLY A 71 8.90 -8.65 18.04
N ASP A 72 8.75 -8.61 16.70
CA ASP A 72 9.35 -7.57 15.86
C ASP A 72 8.67 -6.23 16.10
N GLU A 73 9.39 -5.14 15.83
CA GLU A 73 8.86 -3.79 15.89
C GLU A 73 8.61 -3.24 14.48
N VAL A 74 7.43 -2.62 14.30
CA VAL A 74 7.04 -1.92 13.07
C VAL A 74 6.71 -0.47 13.42
N ILE A 75 7.45 0.47 12.83
CA ILE A 75 7.18 1.90 13.00
C ILE A 75 6.02 2.29 12.09
N ILE A 76 5.01 2.97 12.67
CA ILE A 76 3.81 3.47 11.96
C ILE A 76 3.52 4.91 12.38
N PRO A 77 2.90 5.75 11.52
CA PRO A 77 2.47 7.08 11.90
C PRO A 77 1.29 7.04 12.87
N ALA A 78 1.21 7.99 13.79
CA ALA A 78 0.06 8.17 14.68
C ALA A 78 -1.21 8.59 13.94
N PHE A 79 -1.07 9.31 12.83
CA PHE A 79 -2.17 9.72 11.97
C PHE A 79 -2.26 8.85 10.74
N THR A 80 -3.15 7.85 10.79
CA THR A 80 -3.40 6.90 9.70
C THR A 80 -4.72 6.18 9.93
N ILE A 81 -5.14 5.37 8.95
CA ILE A 81 -6.26 4.43 9.12
C ILE A 81 -5.89 3.33 10.12
N VAL A 82 -6.84 2.93 10.94
CA VAL A 82 -6.66 1.89 11.99
C VAL A 82 -6.16 0.55 11.43
N SER A 83 -6.37 0.27 10.15
CA SER A 83 -5.86 -0.93 9.49
C SER A 83 -4.33 -1.07 9.61
N CYS A 84 -3.58 0.03 9.55
CA CYS A 84 -2.12 0.02 9.71
C CYS A 84 -1.71 -0.52 11.08
N LEU A 85 -2.41 -0.14 12.15
CA LEU A 85 -2.19 -0.66 13.50
C LEU A 85 -2.62 -2.12 13.61
N ASN A 86 -3.84 -2.42 13.17
CA ASN A 86 -4.44 -3.75 13.33
C ASN A 86 -3.63 -4.85 12.63
N VAL A 87 -3.09 -4.59 11.43
CA VAL A 87 -2.28 -5.60 10.74
C VAL A 87 -0.97 -5.88 11.48
N VAL A 88 -0.34 -4.89 12.09
CA VAL A 88 0.87 -5.09 12.91
C VAL A 88 0.55 -5.96 14.13
N LEU A 89 -0.52 -5.65 14.84
CA LEU A 89 -0.97 -6.42 16.00
C LEU A 89 -1.33 -7.86 15.63
N LYS A 90 -1.98 -8.07 14.47
CA LYS A 90 -2.35 -9.41 13.96
C LYS A 90 -1.13 -10.32 13.78
N PHE A 91 0.03 -9.77 13.43
CA PHE A 91 1.29 -10.52 13.32
C PHE A 91 1.98 -10.77 14.69
N GLY A 92 1.40 -10.31 15.81
CA GLY A 92 2.04 -10.34 17.11
C GLY A 92 3.25 -9.41 17.20
N ALA A 93 3.41 -8.53 16.25
CA ALA A 93 4.47 -7.52 16.23
C ALA A 93 4.05 -6.32 17.09
N LYS A 94 5.04 -5.56 17.56
CA LYS A 94 4.83 -4.36 18.37
C LYS A 94 4.78 -3.14 17.46
N PRO A 95 3.64 -2.43 17.37
CA PRO A 95 3.59 -1.14 16.68
C PRO A 95 4.34 -0.08 17.49
N ILE A 96 5.27 0.61 16.85
CA ILE A 96 5.93 1.80 17.39
C ILE A 96 5.24 2.98 16.72
N ILE A 97 4.31 3.58 17.45
CA ILE A 97 3.52 4.71 16.96
C ILE A 97 4.34 5.98 17.13
N VAL A 98 4.53 6.68 16.03
CA VAL A 98 5.36 7.88 15.96
C VAL A 98 4.51 9.05 15.51
N ASP A 99 4.68 10.20 16.16
CA ASP A 99 3.91 11.40 15.87
C ASP A 99 4.17 11.92 14.44
N VAL A 100 3.23 12.70 13.95
CA VAL A 100 3.28 13.31 12.62
C VAL A 100 3.55 14.80 12.71
N ASN A 101 4.11 15.34 11.64
CA ASN A 101 4.28 16.78 11.53
C ASN A 101 2.91 17.46 11.42
N LYS A 102 2.65 18.49 12.25
CA LYS A 102 1.38 19.20 12.34
C LYS A 102 0.94 19.91 11.05
N ASP A 103 1.91 20.30 10.21
CA ASP A 103 1.62 21.05 8.98
C ASP A 103 1.41 20.13 7.78
N THR A 104 2.06 18.96 7.76
CA THR A 104 2.01 18.02 6.63
C THR A 104 1.20 16.75 6.91
N TRP A 105 0.96 16.44 8.18
CA TRP A 105 0.30 15.22 8.67
C TRP A 105 1.05 13.94 8.30
N LEU A 106 2.30 14.07 7.85
CA LEU A 106 3.19 12.97 7.53
C LEU A 106 4.11 12.65 8.70
N ILE A 107 4.46 11.38 8.84
CA ILE A 107 5.56 10.95 9.70
C ILE A 107 6.85 11.67 9.29
N SER A 108 7.70 12.07 10.24
CA SER A 108 8.97 12.70 9.90
C SER A 108 10.13 11.71 9.89
N GLU A 109 11.09 11.95 9.02
CA GLU A 109 12.30 11.13 8.95
C GLU A 109 13.07 11.14 10.27
N LYS A 110 13.15 12.29 10.94
CA LYS A 110 13.81 12.43 12.25
C LYS A 110 13.16 11.52 13.28
N GLU A 111 11.82 11.53 13.34
CA GLU A 111 11.07 10.69 14.27
C GLU A 111 11.24 9.20 13.96
N ILE A 112 11.20 8.81 12.68
CA ILE A 112 11.46 7.41 12.29
C ILE A 112 12.84 6.99 12.80
N LEU A 113 13.89 7.76 12.51
CA LEU A 113 15.26 7.40 12.84
C LEU A 113 15.51 7.33 14.36
N SER A 114 14.87 8.18 15.16
CA SER A 114 15.00 8.19 16.62
C SER A 114 14.33 7.01 17.31
N HIS A 115 13.36 6.35 16.63
CA HIS A 115 12.62 5.20 17.17
C HIS A 115 13.12 3.85 16.65
N ILE A 116 14.18 3.83 15.81
CA ILE A 116 14.77 2.58 15.34
C ILE A 116 15.51 1.87 16.49
N THR A 117 15.19 0.61 16.69
CA THR A 117 15.87 -0.27 17.65
C THR A 117 16.44 -1.51 16.93
N LYS A 118 17.09 -2.39 17.69
CA LYS A 118 17.56 -3.70 17.17
C LYS A 118 16.39 -4.63 16.77
N LYS A 119 15.18 -4.37 17.26
CA LYS A 119 13.97 -5.14 16.95
C LYS A 119 13.17 -4.58 15.77
N THR A 120 13.46 -3.36 15.32
CA THR A 120 12.76 -2.75 14.18
C THR A 120 13.03 -3.56 12.91
N ARG A 121 11.96 -3.99 12.24
CA ARG A 121 12.01 -4.78 11.00
C ARG A 121 11.34 -4.09 9.83
N ALA A 122 10.38 -3.20 10.09
CA ALA A 122 9.76 -2.41 9.04
C ALA A 122 9.41 -1.00 9.50
N VAL A 123 9.32 -0.11 8.53
CA VAL A 123 8.70 1.20 8.65
C VAL A 123 7.55 1.24 7.66
N MET A 124 6.35 1.53 8.13
CA MET A 124 5.18 1.76 7.29
C MET A 124 5.00 3.27 7.12
N VAL A 125 5.19 3.73 5.91
CA VAL A 125 4.99 5.13 5.52
C VAL A 125 3.62 5.24 4.88
N VAL A 126 2.80 6.18 5.36
CA VAL A 126 1.46 6.43 4.82
C VAL A 126 1.46 7.76 4.07
N HIS A 127 1.08 7.75 2.80
CA HIS A 127 0.94 8.94 1.97
C HIS A 127 -0.49 9.48 2.10
N ILE A 128 -0.75 10.10 3.27
CA ILE A 128 -2.10 10.52 3.66
C ILE A 128 -2.64 11.63 2.75
N PHE A 129 -3.88 11.50 2.29
CA PHE A 129 -4.58 12.45 1.42
C PHE A 129 -3.81 12.87 0.16
N GLY A 130 -2.91 11.99 -0.33
CA GLY A 130 -2.07 12.28 -1.48
C GLY A 130 -0.82 13.11 -1.16
N ASN A 131 -0.61 13.52 0.10
CA ASN A 131 0.63 14.14 0.52
C ASN A 131 1.74 13.08 0.65
N CYS A 132 2.92 13.35 0.08
CA CYS A 132 3.94 12.33 -0.14
C CYS A 132 5.13 12.50 0.82
N PHE A 133 5.43 11.45 1.59
CA PHE A 133 6.67 11.37 2.37
C PHE A 133 7.88 11.06 1.47
N ASP A 134 9.03 11.67 1.75
CA ASP A 134 10.27 11.44 0.98
C ASP A 134 10.95 10.10 1.35
N VAL A 135 10.43 9.02 0.78
CA VAL A 135 10.99 7.68 0.95
C VAL A 135 12.42 7.57 0.39
N LEU A 136 12.78 8.38 -0.62
CA LEU A 136 14.14 8.39 -1.18
C LEU A 136 15.18 8.86 -0.17
N SER A 137 14.83 9.84 0.66
CA SER A 137 15.71 10.31 1.73
C SER A 137 15.86 9.26 2.81
N LEU A 138 14.75 8.72 3.31
CA LEU A 138 14.76 7.68 4.33
C LEU A 138 15.58 6.45 3.90
N LYS A 139 15.40 5.98 2.67
CA LYS A 139 16.09 4.79 2.13
C LYS A 139 17.60 4.90 2.13
N LYS A 140 18.15 6.10 2.11
CA LYS A 140 19.60 6.35 2.20
C LYS A 140 20.14 6.26 3.63
N LYS A 141 19.28 6.43 4.62
CA LYS A 141 19.67 6.57 6.05
C LYS A 141 19.30 5.34 6.87
N ILE A 142 18.31 4.58 6.43
CA ILE A 142 17.84 3.39 7.15
C ILE A 142 18.68 2.15 6.80
N ASN A 143 18.81 1.24 7.76
CA ASN A 143 19.47 -0.04 7.52
C ASN A 143 18.67 -0.86 6.48
N LYS A 144 19.35 -1.40 5.48
CA LYS A 144 18.74 -2.22 4.40
C LYS A 144 18.02 -3.49 4.87
N LYS A 145 18.20 -3.89 6.14
CA LYS A 145 17.47 -5.00 6.75
C LYS A 145 16.07 -4.59 7.27
N ILE A 146 15.79 -3.30 7.34
CA ILE A 146 14.49 -2.76 7.73
C ILE A 146 13.69 -2.50 6.46
N ALA A 147 12.58 -3.18 6.28
CA ALA A 147 11.71 -3.01 5.11
C ALA A 147 10.97 -1.66 5.14
N ILE A 148 10.85 -1.01 4.01
CA ILE A 148 10.01 0.18 3.84
C ILE A 148 8.75 -0.21 3.10
N ILE A 149 7.61 -0.14 3.78
CA ILE A 149 6.27 -0.38 3.24
C ILE A 149 5.63 0.99 2.99
N GLU A 150 5.19 1.24 1.77
CA GLU A 150 4.49 2.46 1.38
C GLU A 150 2.98 2.18 1.29
N ASP A 151 2.19 2.71 2.21
CA ASP A 151 0.73 2.71 2.08
C ASP A 151 0.30 3.89 1.21
N CYS A 152 -0.15 3.56 0.01
CA CYS A 152 -0.62 4.51 -1.00
C CYS A 152 -2.14 4.50 -1.16
N ALA A 153 -2.90 4.00 -0.16
CA ALA A 153 -4.35 3.87 -0.25
C ALA A 153 -5.06 5.20 -0.63
N GLU A 154 -4.42 6.34 -0.40
CA GLU A 154 -4.94 7.67 -0.70
C GLU A 154 -4.05 8.48 -1.67
N ALA A 155 -3.03 7.85 -2.25
CA ALA A 155 -2.00 8.55 -3.01
C ALA A 155 -1.67 7.89 -4.37
N ILE A 156 -2.61 7.16 -4.97
CA ILE A 156 -2.35 6.52 -6.27
C ILE A 156 -2.01 7.56 -7.33
N GLY A 157 -0.89 7.36 -8.01
CA GLY A 157 -0.43 8.26 -9.05
C GLY A 157 0.33 9.50 -8.56
N ALA A 158 0.38 9.74 -7.26
CA ALA A 158 1.18 10.80 -6.69
C ALA A 158 2.69 10.53 -6.88
N LYS A 159 3.46 11.60 -6.95
CA LYS A 159 4.91 11.52 -7.19
C LYS A 159 5.68 12.37 -6.22
N ILE A 160 6.86 11.89 -5.84
CA ILE A 160 7.87 12.69 -5.17
C ILE A 160 9.18 12.61 -5.95
N LYS A 161 9.79 13.76 -6.26
CA LYS A 161 11.03 13.85 -7.06
C LYS A 161 10.94 13.04 -8.37
N GLY A 162 9.79 13.11 -9.05
CA GLY A 162 9.52 12.44 -10.32
C GLY A 162 9.21 10.94 -10.25
N LYS A 163 9.32 10.30 -9.09
CA LYS A 163 9.01 8.88 -8.87
C LYS A 163 7.62 8.69 -8.27
N TYR A 164 6.89 7.69 -8.74
CA TYR A 164 5.60 7.34 -8.15
C TYR A 164 5.80 6.80 -6.72
N VAL A 165 5.01 7.32 -5.77
CA VAL A 165 4.96 6.73 -4.43
C VAL A 165 4.44 5.29 -4.50
N GLY A 166 4.85 4.47 -3.55
CA GLY A 166 4.60 3.03 -3.56
C GLY A 166 5.60 2.21 -4.39
N THR A 167 6.46 2.88 -5.20
CA THR A 167 7.49 2.20 -6.00
C THR A 167 8.91 2.49 -5.55
N ILE A 168 9.07 3.22 -4.45
CA ILE A 168 10.36 3.71 -3.95
C ILE A 168 10.86 2.84 -2.80
N GLY A 169 9.97 2.46 -1.88
CA GLY A 169 10.23 1.51 -0.81
C GLY A 169 10.48 0.10 -1.34
N ASP A 170 10.26 -0.88 -0.51
CA ASP A 170 10.42 -2.29 -0.86
C ASP A 170 9.10 -2.89 -1.35
N ILE A 171 7.98 -2.44 -0.76
CA ILE A 171 6.62 -2.89 -1.05
C ILE A 171 5.69 -1.68 -1.01
N GLY A 172 4.85 -1.54 -2.03
CA GLY A 172 3.74 -0.58 -2.03
C GLY A 172 2.40 -1.28 -1.93
N THR A 173 1.44 -0.66 -1.25
CA THR A 173 0.07 -1.15 -1.12
C THR A 173 -0.93 -0.10 -1.59
N TYR A 174 -2.08 -0.54 -2.06
CA TYR A 174 -3.20 0.32 -2.43
C TYR A 174 -4.54 -0.31 -2.06
N SER A 175 -5.54 0.54 -1.85
CA SER A 175 -6.92 0.15 -1.57
C SER A 175 -7.86 0.60 -2.68
N PHE A 176 -8.73 -0.31 -3.12
CA PHE A 176 -9.83 -0.02 -4.03
C PHE A 176 -11.17 0.14 -3.29
N TYR A 177 -11.14 0.40 -1.99
CA TYR A 177 -12.33 0.65 -1.20
C TYR A 177 -13.17 1.80 -1.77
N SER A 178 -14.46 1.81 -1.45
CA SER A 178 -15.45 2.71 -2.07
C SER A 178 -15.11 4.21 -2.01
N ASN A 179 -14.37 4.67 -1.01
CA ASN A 179 -13.98 6.08 -0.87
C ASN A 179 -12.62 6.44 -1.49
N LYS A 180 -11.91 5.49 -2.13
CA LYS A 180 -10.59 5.76 -2.70
C LYS A 180 -10.67 6.38 -4.10
N THR A 181 -9.59 7.04 -4.53
CA THR A 181 -9.51 7.74 -5.83
C THR A 181 -9.87 6.83 -7.01
N ILE A 182 -9.41 5.59 -6.99
CA ILE A 182 -9.84 4.52 -7.91
C ILE A 182 -10.46 3.42 -7.05
N THR A 183 -11.65 2.96 -7.43
CA THR A 183 -12.39 1.97 -6.63
C THR A 183 -12.97 0.85 -7.48
N SER A 184 -13.11 -0.32 -6.88
CA SER A 184 -13.95 -1.43 -7.32
C SER A 184 -15.02 -1.80 -6.27
N GLY A 185 -15.33 -0.89 -5.35
CA GLY A 185 -16.18 -1.14 -4.17
C GLY A 185 -15.37 -1.71 -3.02
N GLU A 186 -14.74 -2.83 -3.24
CA GLU A 186 -13.74 -3.49 -2.39
C GLU A 186 -12.53 -3.87 -3.24
N GLY A 187 -11.44 -4.25 -2.59
CA GLY A 187 -10.21 -4.70 -3.23
C GLY A 187 -8.98 -3.97 -2.76
N GLY A 188 -7.84 -4.53 -3.13
CA GLY A 188 -6.53 -3.93 -2.88
C GLY A 188 -5.50 -4.47 -3.85
N MET A 189 -4.31 -3.94 -3.78
CA MET A 189 -3.17 -4.47 -4.50
C MET A 189 -1.87 -4.23 -3.75
N VAL A 190 -0.92 -5.09 -4.03
CA VAL A 190 0.47 -4.99 -3.61
C VAL A 190 1.35 -4.94 -4.85
N TRP A 191 2.35 -4.07 -4.86
CA TRP A 191 3.38 -4.08 -5.88
C TRP A 191 4.78 -4.02 -5.30
N THR A 192 5.71 -4.61 -6.01
CA THR A 192 7.13 -4.62 -5.64
C THR A 192 8.01 -4.83 -6.88
N ASN A 193 9.27 -4.48 -6.78
CA ASN A 193 10.28 -4.81 -7.79
C ASN A 193 11.11 -6.05 -7.43
N ASN A 194 10.86 -6.66 -6.26
CA ASN A 194 11.57 -7.82 -5.76
C ASN A 194 10.74 -9.10 -5.98
N LYS A 195 11.30 -10.06 -6.72
CA LYS A 195 10.65 -11.33 -7.05
C LYS A 195 10.32 -12.18 -5.81
N ASN A 196 11.22 -12.20 -4.82
CA ASN A 196 11.00 -13.01 -3.61
C ASN A 196 9.84 -12.45 -2.77
N LEU A 197 9.77 -11.13 -2.62
CA LEU A 197 8.65 -10.48 -1.93
C LEU A 197 7.33 -10.76 -2.66
N HIS A 198 7.32 -10.65 -4.00
CA HIS A 198 6.14 -10.97 -4.81
C HIS A 198 5.68 -12.41 -4.62
N ASN A 199 6.60 -13.39 -4.71
CA ASN A 199 6.27 -14.79 -4.51
C ASN A 199 5.65 -15.06 -3.12
N THR A 200 6.17 -14.39 -2.07
CA THR A 200 5.60 -14.49 -0.73
C THR A 200 4.19 -13.90 -0.67
N VAL A 201 3.95 -12.76 -1.36
CA VAL A 201 2.60 -12.16 -1.45
C VAL A 201 1.64 -13.13 -2.15
N GLU A 202 1.99 -13.66 -3.33
CA GLU A 202 1.12 -14.59 -4.08
C GLU A 202 0.81 -15.85 -3.27
N ASN A 203 1.79 -16.41 -2.57
CA ASN A 203 1.58 -17.60 -1.73
C ASN A 203 0.71 -17.34 -0.48
N TYR A 204 0.67 -16.11 0.01
CA TYR A 204 -0.10 -15.75 1.20
C TYR A 204 -1.52 -15.27 0.86
N SER A 205 -1.72 -14.69 -0.33
CA SER A 205 -3.01 -14.15 -0.77
C SER A 205 -3.94 -15.19 -1.41
N ASN A 206 -3.43 -16.34 -1.79
CA ASN A 206 -4.16 -17.50 -2.34
C ASN A 206 -4.29 -18.60 -1.30
#